data_87d3134dd300b5027db156806041a933
#
_entry.id   87d3134dd300b5027db156806041a933
#
_cell.length_a   1.000
_cell.length_b   1.000
_cell.length_c   1.000
_cell.angle_alpha   90.00
_cell.angle_beta   90.00
_cell.angle_gamma   90.00
#
_symmetry.space_group_name_H-M   'P 1'
#
loop_
_entity.id
_entity.type
_entity.pdbx_description
1 polymer ?
#
loop_
_entity_poly.entity_id
_entity_poly.type
_entity_poly.pdbx_seq_one_letter_code
_entity_poly.pdbx_strand_id
1 'polypeptide(L)'
;MEIQLERREENRKSDRASELLTRMESVPFSRWHIKPRIIMGSATFFDAFDALSLAFVLPVLIGLWSLTPGEIGILIGSGYLGQAVGAIFFGWLAERYGRVYSAKWTIFLMSVMGIACAFAGNFEMLLILRFIQGIGVGGEVPVAATYINELSRAHGRGRFFMLYEMIFPLGLMLSAQLGALIVPSLGWKWMFLVGGIGGLIVFLFFFKLRESPRWLISKGRFDEAEGVIKELEASTDERLPVTMSAQSATQAVAKGSWKELFSPVYRSRTLIVWTLWFTAYFVANGLNNWLPSLYTTVYNLPLEESLRAASVTNIVQLVAVFACAMLIDRIGRKRWATISFLVAGTLLVALWVNGAESAQSVMYLGSAAYGVMGTITVLLYLYTPEIYPTRVRVLGTAFATAWLRLASAIAPTILGFILGARGISTVFMLFACVTVVGAFMAFRMIETSEKVLEDIAP
;
A
#
# COMPACT_ATOMS: atom_id res chain seq x y z
N MET A 1 47.63 2.91 -20.03
CA MET A 1 47.05 4.22 -20.37
C MET A 1 45.52 4.13 -20.34
N GLU A 2 44.87 3.14 -20.97
CA GLU A 2 43.41 2.95 -20.92
C GLU A 2 42.85 2.81 -19.50
N ILE A 3 43.41 1.93 -18.68
CA ILE A 3 42.96 1.72 -17.27
C ILE A 3 43.03 3.03 -16.44
N GLN A 4 43.99 3.89 -16.71
CA GLN A 4 44.08 5.17 -16.01
C GLN A 4 43.09 6.21 -16.53
N LEU A 5 42.68 6.15 -17.80
CA LEU A 5 41.66 6.97 -18.38
C LEU A 5 40.28 6.54 -17.90
N GLU A 6 39.99 5.25 -17.86
CA GLU A 6 38.74 4.71 -17.30
C GLU A 6 38.55 5.08 -15.83
N ARG A 7 39.57 4.93 -14.99
CA ARG A 7 39.54 5.36 -13.58
C ARG A 7 39.32 6.87 -13.43
N ARG A 8 39.89 7.69 -14.31
CA ARG A 8 39.67 9.14 -14.29
C ARG A 8 38.24 9.50 -14.69
N GLU A 9 37.63 8.80 -15.66
CA GLU A 9 36.24 8.98 -16.04
C GLU A 9 35.26 8.53 -14.95
N GLU A 10 35.54 7.39 -14.30
CA GLU A 10 34.73 6.91 -13.17
C GLU A 10 34.77 7.88 -11.99
N ASN A 11 35.95 8.39 -11.64
CA ASN A 11 36.11 9.39 -10.58
C ASN A 11 35.38 10.70 -10.93
N ARG A 12 35.47 11.17 -12.16
CA ARG A 12 34.71 12.35 -12.62
C ARG A 12 33.19 12.16 -12.53
N LYS A 13 32.69 10.99 -12.91
CA LYS A 13 31.25 10.67 -12.79
C LYS A 13 30.83 10.61 -11.33
N SER A 14 31.64 10.03 -10.45
CA SER A 14 31.40 9.95 -9.01
C SER A 14 31.38 11.33 -8.36
N ASP A 15 32.34 12.20 -8.70
CA ASP A 15 32.43 13.57 -8.18
C ASP A 15 31.21 14.41 -8.60
N ARG A 16 30.80 14.32 -9.89
CA ARG A 16 29.62 15.01 -10.41
C ARG A 16 28.32 14.50 -9.76
N ALA A 17 28.21 13.18 -9.54
CA ALA A 17 27.08 12.59 -8.84
C ALA A 17 26.96 13.11 -7.40
N SER A 18 28.09 13.14 -6.68
CA SER A 18 28.16 13.64 -5.30
C SER A 18 27.81 15.12 -5.19
N GLU A 19 28.30 15.94 -6.11
CA GLU A 19 27.96 17.36 -6.21
C GLU A 19 26.45 17.56 -6.40
N LEU A 20 25.86 16.89 -7.39
CA LEU A 20 24.42 17.02 -7.70
C LEU A 20 23.53 16.55 -6.54
N LEU A 21 23.90 15.45 -5.88
CA LEU A 21 23.17 14.96 -4.70
C LEU A 21 23.28 15.94 -3.52
N THR A 22 24.44 16.54 -3.30
CA THR A 22 24.67 17.55 -2.25
C THR A 22 23.82 18.79 -2.50
N ARG A 23 23.79 19.28 -3.74
CA ARG A 23 22.94 20.42 -4.15
C ARG A 23 21.46 20.11 -3.89
N MET A 24 20.98 18.92 -4.32
CA MET A 24 19.62 18.49 -4.08
C MET A 24 19.27 18.42 -2.58
N GLU A 25 20.13 17.84 -1.75
CA GLU A 25 19.93 17.73 -0.29
C GLU A 25 19.99 19.09 0.43
N SER A 26 20.65 20.10 -0.15
CA SER A 26 20.74 21.44 0.45
C SER A 26 19.42 22.22 0.34
N VAL A 27 18.53 21.85 -0.59
CA VAL A 27 17.25 22.54 -0.79
C VAL A 27 16.23 22.07 0.23
N PRO A 28 15.63 22.96 1.04
CA PRO A 28 14.54 22.60 1.97
C PRO A 28 13.25 22.22 1.21
N PHE A 29 12.25 21.76 1.97
CA PHE A 29 10.93 21.53 1.39
C PHE A 29 10.38 22.86 0.81
N SER A 30 10.08 22.86 -0.48
CA SER A 30 9.66 24.04 -1.23
C SER A 30 8.37 23.79 -2.01
N ARG A 31 7.84 24.84 -2.65
CA ARG A 31 6.64 24.75 -3.50
C ARG A 31 6.81 23.75 -4.66
N TRP A 32 8.04 23.53 -5.13
CA TRP A 32 8.33 22.55 -6.17
C TRP A 32 7.89 21.13 -5.77
N HIS A 33 8.09 20.74 -4.50
CA HIS A 33 7.72 19.42 -4.00
C HIS A 33 6.20 19.18 -3.92
N ILE A 34 5.39 20.22 -3.91
CA ILE A 34 3.92 20.10 -3.76
C ILE A 34 3.31 19.45 -5.00
N LYS A 35 3.73 19.86 -6.20
CA LYS A 35 3.18 19.35 -7.46
C LYS A 35 3.39 17.83 -7.64
N PRO A 36 4.61 17.28 -7.50
CA PRO A 36 4.83 15.82 -7.52
C PRO A 36 3.98 15.07 -6.49
N ARG A 37 3.85 15.61 -5.29
CA ARG A 37 3.05 14.99 -4.22
C ARG A 37 1.56 14.95 -4.53
N ILE A 38 1.00 16.04 -5.04
CA ILE A 38 -0.42 16.07 -5.41
C ILE A 38 -0.68 15.06 -6.53
N ILE A 39 0.14 15.03 -7.57
CA ILE A 39 -0.09 14.14 -8.72
C ILE A 39 0.09 12.68 -8.33
N MET A 40 1.19 12.32 -7.65
CA MET A 40 1.40 10.95 -7.17
C MET A 40 0.35 10.56 -6.11
N GLY A 41 0.05 11.47 -5.16
CA GLY A 41 -0.98 11.22 -4.16
C GLY A 41 -2.37 11.03 -4.77
N SER A 42 -2.69 11.73 -5.85
CA SER A 42 -3.93 11.49 -6.59
C SER A 42 -3.95 10.12 -7.26
N ALA A 43 -2.82 9.62 -7.75
CA ALA A 43 -2.72 8.26 -8.28
C ALA A 43 -2.97 7.23 -7.17
N THR A 44 -2.30 7.37 -6.03
CA THR A 44 -2.50 6.52 -4.84
C THR A 44 -3.94 6.60 -4.30
N PHE A 45 -4.58 7.78 -4.39
CA PHE A 45 -5.99 7.93 -4.05
C PHE A 45 -6.90 7.08 -4.95
N PHE A 46 -6.70 7.14 -6.28
CA PHE A 46 -7.51 6.34 -7.21
C PHE A 46 -7.16 4.86 -7.17
N ASP A 47 -5.93 4.49 -6.80
CA ASP A 47 -5.58 3.10 -6.47
C ASP A 47 -6.41 2.57 -5.28
N ALA A 48 -6.45 3.32 -4.18
CA ALA A 48 -7.27 2.97 -3.02
C ALA A 48 -8.77 2.95 -3.36
N PHE A 49 -9.23 3.91 -4.18
CA PHE A 49 -10.60 3.96 -4.66
C PHE A 49 -10.97 2.68 -5.43
N ASP A 50 -10.11 2.25 -6.34
CA ASP A 50 -10.33 1.04 -7.14
C ASP A 50 -10.27 -0.23 -6.30
N ALA A 51 -9.33 -0.31 -5.36
CA ALA A 51 -9.19 -1.46 -4.48
C ALA A 51 -10.48 -1.81 -3.74
N LEU A 52 -11.29 -0.81 -3.39
CA LEU A 52 -12.54 -0.99 -2.67
C LEU A 52 -13.79 -0.97 -3.57
N SER A 53 -13.70 -0.45 -4.80
CA SER A 53 -14.83 -0.32 -5.72
C SER A 53 -15.59 -1.63 -5.93
N LEU A 54 -14.87 -2.74 -6.12
CA LEU A 54 -15.50 -4.05 -6.32
C LEU A 54 -16.32 -4.48 -5.11
N ALA A 55 -15.86 -4.24 -3.88
CA ALA A 55 -16.57 -4.65 -2.67
C ALA A 55 -17.96 -4.02 -2.57
N PHE A 56 -18.12 -2.76 -2.99
CA PHE A 56 -19.39 -2.04 -3.00
C PHE A 56 -20.29 -2.40 -4.18
N VAL A 57 -19.73 -2.92 -5.27
CA VAL A 57 -20.48 -3.37 -6.46
C VAL A 57 -20.95 -4.82 -6.30
N LEU A 58 -20.20 -5.65 -5.58
CA LEU A 58 -20.49 -7.09 -5.41
C LEU A 58 -21.92 -7.41 -4.99
N PRO A 59 -22.56 -6.72 -4.02
CA PRO A 59 -23.93 -7.04 -3.64
C PRO A 59 -24.91 -7.00 -4.82
N VAL A 60 -24.71 -6.08 -5.76
CA VAL A 60 -25.53 -5.98 -6.98
C VAL A 60 -25.18 -7.09 -7.97
N LEU A 61 -23.90 -7.38 -8.16
CA LEU A 61 -23.45 -8.44 -9.09
C LEU A 61 -23.87 -9.84 -8.64
N ILE A 62 -23.89 -10.09 -7.32
CA ILE A 62 -24.38 -11.35 -6.75
C ILE A 62 -25.82 -11.61 -7.20
N GLY A 63 -26.69 -10.60 -7.08
CA GLY A 63 -28.09 -10.70 -7.55
C GLY A 63 -28.21 -10.79 -9.07
N LEU A 64 -27.39 -10.05 -9.81
CA LEU A 64 -27.47 -9.97 -11.27
C LEU A 64 -26.95 -11.24 -11.97
N TRP A 65 -25.87 -11.84 -11.46
CA TRP A 65 -25.19 -12.99 -12.06
C TRP A 65 -25.32 -14.28 -11.24
N SER A 66 -26.09 -14.25 -10.14
CA SER A 66 -26.30 -15.40 -9.22
C SER A 66 -24.98 -16.02 -8.74
N LEU A 67 -24.03 -15.15 -8.34
CA LEU A 67 -22.68 -15.57 -7.97
C LEU A 67 -22.66 -16.40 -6.69
N THR A 68 -21.95 -17.50 -6.72
CA THR A 68 -21.64 -18.30 -5.54
C THR A 68 -20.60 -17.62 -4.66
N PRO A 69 -20.55 -17.91 -3.34
CA PRO A 69 -19.51 -17.36 -2.47
C PRO A 69 -18.07 -17.67 -2.92
N GLY A 70 -17.86 -18.84 -3.55
CA GLY A 70 -16.57 -19.20 -4.13
C GLY A 70 -16.16 -18.30 -5.31
N GLU A 71 -17.10 -18.04 -6.24
CA GLU A 71 -16.87 -17.12 -7.37
C GLU A 71 -16.60 -15.69 -6.91
N ILE A 72 -17.30 -15.20 -5.89
CA ILE A 72 -17.03 -13.90 -5.26
C ILE A 72 -15.60 -13.84 -4.78
N GLY A 73 -15.15 -14.85 -4.03
CA GLY A 73 -13.80 -14.93 -3.51
C GLY A 73 -12.73 -14.94 -4.61
N ILE A 74 -12.95 -15.70 -5.69
CA ILE A 74 -12.06 -15.78 -6.85
C ILE A 74 -12.03 -14.42 -7.58
N LEU A 75 -13.16 -13.75 -7.74
CA LEU A 75 -13.24 -12.43 -8.39
C LEU A 75 -12.44 -11.37 -7.62
N ILE A 76 -12.58 -11.33 -6.30
CA ILE A 76 -11.78 -10.43 -5.46
C ILE A 76 -10.30 -10.81 -5.53
N GLY A 77 -9.98 -12.11 -5.41
CA GLY A 77 -8.62 -12.63 -5.43
C GLY A 77 -7.89 -12.38 -6.75
N SER A 78 -8.60 -12.38 -7.89
CA SER A 78 -8.02 -12.16 -9.21
C SER A 78 -7.34 -10.80 -9.33
N GLY A 79 -7.93 -9.74 -8.79
CA GLY A 79 -7.34 -8.42 -8.75
C GLY A 79 -6.02 -8.40 -7.98
N TYR A 80 -5.95 -9.04 -6.82
CA TYR A 80 -4.73 -9.12 -6.01
C TYR A 80 -3.65 -10.00 -6.67
N LEU A 81 -4.02 -11.06 -7.37
CA LEU A 81 -3.07 -11.83 -8.19
C LEU A 81 -2.49 -10.97 -9.31
N GLY A 82 -3.32 -10.18 -9.98
CA GLY A 82 -2.87 -9.18 -10.95
C GLY A 82 -1.88 -8.19 -10.33
N GLN A 83 -2.16 -7.71 -9.11
CA GLN A 83 -1.26 -6.81 -8.39
C GLN A 83 0.12 -7.42 -8.11
N ALA A 84 0.19 -8.71 -7.81
CA ALA A 84 1.48 -9.40 -7.61
C ALA A 84 2.33 -9.39 -8.88
N VAL A 85 1.71 -9.67 -10.04
CA VAL A 85 2.37 -9.61 -11.36
C VAL A 85 2.78 -8.17 -11.69
N GLY A 86 1.88 -7.22 -11.47
CA GLY A 86 2.09 -5.80 -11.75
C GLY A 86 3.23 -5.18 -10.96
N ALA A 87 3.37 -5.54 -9.68
CA ALA A 87 4.45 -5.04 -8.83
C ALA A 87 5.84 -5.41 -9.37
N ILE A 88 5.98 -6.64 -9.87
CA ILE A 88 7.24 -7.12 -10.46
C ILE A 88 7.49 -6.41 -11.79
N PHE A 89 6.48 -6.38 -12.66
CA PHE A 89 6.61 -5.80 -14.00
C PHE A 89 6.88 -4.29 -13.96
N PHE A 90 6.07 -3.53 -13.23
CA PHE A 90 6.23 -2.07 -13.16
C PHE A 90 7.41 -1.66 -12.28
N GLY A 91 7.79 -2.47 -11.28
CA GLY A 91 9.05 -2.28 -10.55
C GLY A 91 10.26 -2.37 -11.47
N TRP A 92 10.31 -3.40 -12.34
CA TRP A 92 11.34 -3.53 -13.36
C TRP A 92 11.30 -2.35 -14.37
N LEU A 93 10.10 -1.95 -14.79
CA LEU A 93 9.91 -0.83 -15.72
C LEU A 93 10.42 0.48 -15.12
N ALA A 94 10.15 0.73 -13.81
CA ALA A 94 10.61 1.90 -13.08
C ALA A 94 12.13 1.97 -12.95
N GLU A 95 12.79 0.82 -12.77
CA GLU A 95 14.25 0.76 -12.75
C GLU A 95 14.86 1.02 -14.12
N ARG A 96 14.24 0.54 -15.18
CA ARG A 96 14.80 0.63 -16.53
C ARG A 96 14.52 1.98 -17.19
N TYR A 97 13.29 2.50 -17.09
CA TYR A 97 12.82 3.66 -17.86
C TYR A 97 12.49 4.90 -17.01
N GLY A 98 12.44 4.76 -15.70
CA GLY A 98 12.19 5.86 -14.77
C GLY A 98 10.92 5.69 -13.94
N ARG A 99 10.88 6.41 -12.82
CA ARG A 99 9.80 6.33 -11.84
C ARG A 99 8.51 6.94 -12.40
N VAL A 100 8.61 8.14 -12.96
CA VAL A 100 7.46 8.85 -13.56
C VAL A 100 6.94 8.12 -14.79
N TYR A 101 7.84 7.58 -15.62
CA TYR A 101 7.45 6.78 -16.78
C TYR A 101 6.63 5.57 -16.35
N SER A 102 7.11 4.79 -15.39
CA SER A 102 6.42 3.60 -14.91
C SER A 102 5.08 3.97 -14.25
N ALA A 103 5.06 4.93 -13.30
CA ALA A 103 3.83 5.36 -12.63
C ALA A 103 2.76 5.87 -13.60
N LYS A 104 3.16 6.55 -14.66
CA LYS A 104 2.25 6.98 -15.72
C LYS A 104 1.51 5.81 -16.37
N TRP A 105 2.23 4.74 -16.69
CA TRP A 105 1.63 3.56 -17.33
C TRP A 105 0.83 2.68 -16.36
N THR A 106 1.17 2.68 -15.06
CA THR A 106 0.35 2.01 -14.04
C THR A 106 -1.04 2.64 -13.96
N ILE A 107 -1.10 3.98 -13.79
CA ILE A 107 -2.37 4.68 -13.67
C ILE A 107 -3.19 4.60 -14.98
N PHE A 108 -2.53 4.64 -16.14
CA PHE A 108 -3.19 4.45 -17.43
C PHE A 108 -3.87 3.08 -17.53
N LEU A 109 -3.11 2.01 -17.29
CA LEU A 109 -3.64 0.63 -17.38
C LEU A 109 -4.78 0.42 -16.38
N MET A 110 -4.60 0.82 -15.13
CA MET A 110 -5.62 0.73 -14.08
C MET A 110 -6.90 1.45 -14.51
N SER A 111 -6.78 2.67 -15.03
CA SER A 111 -7.91 3.51 -15.39
C SER A 111 -8.69 2.98 -16.59
N VAL A 112 -7.99 2.60 -17.66
CA VAL A 112 -8.62 2.04 -18.86
C VAL A 112 -9.33 0.73 -18.54
N MET A 113 -8.69 -0.15 -17.76
CA MET A 113 -9.33 -1.41 -17.35
C MET A 113 -10.47 -1.17 -16.36
N GLY A 114 -10.38 -0.15 -15.49
CA GLY A 114 -11.48 0.28 -14.64
C GLY A 114 -12.72 0.68 -15.45
N ILE A 115 -12.54 1.49 -16.49
CA ILE A 115 -13.64 1.83 -17.43
C ILE A 115 -14.16 0.57 -18.11
N ALA A 116 -13.28 -0.32 -18.57
CA ALA A 116 -13.69 -1.57 -19.22
C ALA A 116 -14.51 -2.47 -18.28
N CYS A 117 -14.23 -2.50 -16.97
CA CYS A 117 -15.00 -3.24 -15.98
C CYS A 117 -16.47 -2.77 -15.91
N ALA A 118 -16.76 -1.49 -16.15
CA ALA A 118 -18.13 -0.98 -16.20
C ALA A 118 -18.97 -1.57 -17.35
N PHE A 119 -18.32 -2.10 -18.38
CA PHE A 119 -18.96 -2.72 -19.54
C PHE A 119 -18.93 -4.26 -19.52
N ALA A 120 -18.46 -4.86 -18.41
CA ALA A 120 -18.49 -6.31 -18.26
C ALA A 120 -19.93 -6.83 -18.31
N GLY A 121 -20.19 -7.80 -19.18
CA GLY A 121 -21.50 -8.40 -19.37
C GLY A 121 -21.73 -9.67 -18.56
N ASN A 122 -20.67 -10.29 -18.05
CA ASN A 122 -20.71 -11.53 -17.28
C ASN A 122 -19.52 -11.63 -16.31
N PHE A 123 -19.54 -12.67 -15.48
CA PHE A 123 -18.53 -12.93 -14.46
C PHE A 123 -17.15 -13.14 -15.07
N GLU A 124 -17.00 -13.96 -16.12
CA GLU A 124 -15.71 -14.30 -16.71
C GLU A 124 -15.02 -13.07 -17.31
N MET A 125 -15.80 -12.22 -17.98
CA MET A 125 -15.27 -10.96 -18.52
C MET A 125 -14.77 -10.05 -17.40
N LEU A 126 -15.57 -9.87 -16.33
CA LEU A 126 -15.14 -9.05 -15.19
C LEU A 126 -13.91 -9.64 -14.51
N LEU A 127 -13.84 -10.96 -14.35
CA LEU A 127 -12.69 -11.66 -13.76
C LEU A 127 -11.37 -11.34 -14.50
N ILE A 128 -11.40 -11.46 -15.83
CA ILE A 128 -10.22 -11.17 -16.67
C ILE A 128 -9.87 -9.68 -16.60
N LEU A 129 -10.86 -8.80 -16.71
CA LEU A 129 -10.63 -7.36 -16.64
C LEU A 129 -10.06 -6.93 -15.28
N ARG A 130 -10.56 -7.49 -14.17
CA ARG A 130 -10.04 -7.25 -12.82
C ARG A 130 -8.62 -7.74 -12.63
N PHE A 131 -8.26 -8.88 -13.22
CA PHE A 131 -6.88 -9.36 -13.22
C PHE A 131 -5.95 -8.39 -13.94
N ILE A 132 -6.32 -7.95 -15.16
CA ILE A 132 -5.50 -7.00 -15.94
C ILE A 132 -5.44 -5.64 -15.28
N GLN A 133 -6.55 -5.16 -14.71
CA GLN A 133 -6.60 -3.93 -13.92
C GLN A 133 -5.68 -4.02 -12.71
N GLY A 134 -5.69 -5.17 -12.03
CA GLY A 134 -4.80 -5.46 -10.91
C GLY A 134 -3.31 -5.33 -11.27
N ILE A 135 -2.91 -5.69 -12.52
CA ILE A 135 -1.53 -5.47 -12.98
C ILE A 135 -1.17 -3.98 -12.94
N GLY A 136 -2.08 -3.09 -13.35
CA GLY A 136 -1.88 -1.65 -13.22
C GLY A 136 -1.74 -1.21 -11.76
N VAL A 137 -2.73 -1.56 -10.93
CA VAL A 137 -2.80 -1.24 -9.49
C VAL A 137 -1.53 -1.69 -8.75
N GLY A 138 -1.06 -2.91 -8.99
CA GLY A 138 0.06 -3.49 -8.25
C GLY A 138 1.40 -2.77 -8.41
N GLY A 139 1.58 -2.02 -9.49
CA GLY A 139 2.79 -1.25 -9.74
C GLY A 139 2.76 0.16 -9.15
N GLU A 140 1.59 0.71 -8.84
CA GLU A 140 1.43 2.11 -8.46
C GLU A 140 2.14 2.42 -7.14
N VAL A 141 1.73 1.79 -6.03
CA VAL A 141 2.22 2.10 -4.68
C VAL A 141 3.75 2.01 -4.55
N PRO A 142 4.43 0.92 -4.98
CA PRO A 142 5.88 0.84 -4.83
C PRO A 142 6.64 1.87 -5.67
N VAL A 143 6.13 2.21 -6.87
CA VAL A 143 6.77 3.20 -7.74
C VAL A 143 6.56 4.60 -7.20
N ALA A 144 5.35 4.96 -6.78
CA ALA A 144 5.02 6.25 -6.20
C ALA A 144 5.80 6.49 -4.88
N ALA A 145 5.81 5.49 -3.99
CA ALA A 145 6.58 5.56 -2.74
C ALA A 145 8.08 5.76 -2.99
N THR A 146 8.65 5.05 -3.96
CA THR A 146 10.06 5.22 -4.35
C THR A 146 10.32 6.63 -4.86
N TYR A 147 9.49 7.14 -5.76
CA TYR A 147 9.64 8.49 -6.32
C TYR A 147 9.57 9.57 -5.24
N ILE A 148 8.55 9.51 -4.35
CA ILE A 148 8.39 10.47 -3.25
C ILE A 148 9.57 10.41 -2.27
N ASN A 149 10.07 9.20 -1.97
CA ASN A 149 11.26 9.04 -1.13
C ASN A 149 12.53 9.60 -1.78
N GLU A 150 12.70 9.41 -3.08
CA GLU A 150 13.83 9.95 -3.83
C GLU A 150 13.84 11.48 -3.91
N LEU A 151 12.65 12.11 -3.87
CA LEU A 151 12.53 13.58 -3.81
C LEU A 151 12.65 14.12 -2.37
N SER A 152 12.60 13.27 -1.37
CA SER A 152 12.64 13.69 0.04
C SER A 152 14.07 13.77 0.55
N ARG A 153 14.35 14.77 1.38
CA ARG A 153 15.61 14.86 2.13
C ARG A 153 15.73 13.73 3.14
N ALA A 154 16.95 13.37 3.52
CA ALA A 154 17.19 12.37 4.54
C ALA A 154 16.61 12.78 5.91
N HIS A 155 16.72 14.06 6.26
CA HIS A 155 16.16 14.60 7.52
C HIS A 155 14.67 14.94 7.37
N GLY A 156 13.83 14.39 8.27
CA GLY A 156 12.36 14.61 8.25
C GLY A 156 11.58 13.71 7.27
N ARG A 157 12.23 12.77 6.59
CA ARG A 157 11.62 11.85 5.62
C ARG A 157 10.45 11.04 6.19
N GLY A 158 10.54 10.61 7.46
CA GLY A 158 9.52 9.78 8.10
C GLY A 158 8.17 10.46 8.17
N ARG A 159 8.09 11.67 8.76
CA ARG A 159 6.84 12.45 8.84
C ARG A 159 6.28 12.78 7.46
N PHE A 160 7.16 13.11 6.54
CA PHE A 160 6.82 13.42 5.17
C PHE A 160 6.16 12.21 4.47
N PHE A 161 6.72 11.01 4.66
CA PHE A 161 6.21 9.77 4.11
C PHE A 161 4.89 9.35 4.78
N MET A 162 4.78 9.45 6.11
CA MET A 162 3.55 9.10 6.84
C MET A 162 2.35 9.95 6.40
N LEU A 163 2.55 11.26 6.18
CA LEU A 163 1.49 12.12 5.66
C LEU A 163 1.07 11.75 4.22
N TYR A 164 2.00 11.25 3.42
CA TYR A 164 1.68 10.72 2.10
C TYR A 164 0.89 9.41 2.21
N GLU A 165 1.29 8.48 3.05
CA GLU A 165 0.60 7.20 3.26
C GLU A 165 -0.85 7.36 3.77
N MET A 166 -1.19 8.45 4.45
CA MET A 166 -2.57 8.75 4.87
C MET A 166 -3.55 8.96 3.68
N ILE A 167 -3.03 9.19 2.46
CA ILE A 167 -3.85 9.33 1.25
C ILE A 167 -4.58 8.01 0.94
N PHE A 168 -3.95 6.86 1.19
CA PHE A 168 -4.55 5.56 0.91
C PHE A 168 -5.80 5.28 1.80
N PRO A 169 -5.75 5.34 3.14
CA PRO A 169 -6.95 5.25 4.00
C PRO A 169 -8.04 6.29 3.66
N LEU A 170 -7.64 7.50 3.30
CA LEU A 170 -8.58 8.55 2.86
C LEU A 170 -9.28 8.14 1.55
N GLY A 171 -8.53 7.57 0.61
CA GLY A 171 -9.08 7.04 -0.64
C GLY A 171 -10.07 5.91 -0.41
N LEU A 172 -9.76 4.96 0.48
CA LEU A 172 -10.68 3.88 0.89
C LEU A 172 -11.96 4.45 1.49
N MET A 173 -11.84 5.40 2.43
CA MET A 173 -13.01 6.02 3.07
C MET A 173 -13.89 6.73 2.04
N LEU A 174 -13.32 7.55 1.17
CA LEU A 174 -14.09 8.27 0.16
C LEU A 174 -14.69 7.33 -0.89
N SER A 175 -13.98 6.27 -1.29
CA SER A 175 -14.52 5.20 -2.14
C SER A 175 -15.74 4.54 -1.50
N ALA A 176 -15.68 4.24 -0.21
CA ALA A 176 -16.79 3.64 0.52
C ALA A 176 -18.01 4.56 0.61
N GLN A 177 -17.81 5.86 0.92
CA GLN A 177 -18.89 6.84 0.98
C GLN A 177 -19.54 7.04 -0.40
N LEU A 178 -18.72 7.21 -1.44
CA LEU A 178 -19.22 7.34 -2.82
C LEU A 178 -19.90 6.06 -3.29
N GLY A 179 -19.38 4.89 -2.95
CA GLY A 179 -20.01 3.60 -3.27
C GLY A 179 -21.38 3.44 -2.65
N ALA A 180 -21.51 3.81 -1.38
CA ALA A 180 -22.81 3.78 -0.68
C ALA A 180 -23.84 4.77 -1.27
N LEU A 181 -23.39 5.83 -1.91
CA LEU A 181 -24.24 6.83 -2.56
C LEU A 181 -24.52 6.48 -4.03
N ILE A 182 -23.49 6.16 -4.80
CA ILE A 182 -23.56 6.00 -6.26
C ILE A 182 -24.21 4.69 -6.64
N VAL A 183 -23.88 3.58 -5.98
CA VAL A 183 -24.34 2.26 -6.40
C VAL A 183 -25.86 2.11 -6.29
N PRO A 184 -26.54 2.55 -5.22
CA PRO A 184 -28.01 2.49 -5.15
C PRO A 184 -28.71 3.48 -6.09
N SER A 185 -28.13 4.66 -6.34
CA SER A 185 -28.77 5.77 -7.05
C SER A 185 -28.55 5.74 -8.56
N LEU A 186 -27.30 5.48 -8.99
CA LEU A 186 -26.87 5.54 -10.40
C LEU A 186 -26.54 4.14 -10.97
N GLY A 187 -26.39 3.14 -10.10
CA GLY A 187 -26.03 1.78 -10.48
C GLY A 187 -24.51 1.49 -10.39
N TRP A 188 -24.20 0.19 -10.35
CA TRP A 188 -22.85 -0.32 -10.09
C TRP A 188 -21.79 0.11 -11.12
N LYS A 189 -22.17 0.30 -12.38
CA LYS A 189 -21.26 0.70 -13.46
C LYS A 189 -20.57 2.03 -13.19
N TRP A 190 -21.28 2.97 -12.58
CA TRP A 190 -20.77 4.29 -12.27
C TRP A 190 -19.62 4.28 -11.26
N MET A 191 -19.59 3.28 -10.37
CA MET A 191 -18.46 3.14 -9.44
C MET A 191 -17.13 2.92 -10.17
N PHE A 192 -17.13 2.05 -11.18
CA PHE A 192 -15.95 1.83 -12.02
C PHE A 192 -15.64 3.01 -12.96
N LEU A 193 -16.68 3.65 -13.50
CA LEU A 193 -16.49 4.82 -14.38
C LEU A 193 -15.89 6.00 -13.62
N VAL A 194 -16.33 6.31 -12.41
CA VAL A 194 -15.78 7.38 -11.58
C VAL A 194 -14.31 7.13 -11.27
N GLY A 195 -13.97 5.91 -10.85
CA GLY A 195 -12.57 5.52 -10.60
C GLY A 195 -11.71 5.60 -11.86
N GLY A 196 -12.17 5.02 -12.96
CA GLY A 196 -11.43 4.97 -14.21
C GLY A 196 -11.25 6.34 -14.89
N ILE A 197 -12.31 7.14 -14.98
CA ILE A 197 -12.25 8.51 -15.56
C ILE A 197 -11.37 9.40 -14.68
N GLY A 198 -11.56 9.35 -13.36
CA GLY A 198 -10.73 10.10 -12.42
C GLY A 198 -9.25 9.76 -12.55
N GLY A 199 -8.91 8.48 -12.65
CA GLY A 199 -7.54 8.03 -12.89
C GLY A 199 -6.98 8.48 -14.25
N LEU A 200 -7.78 8.51 -15.33
CA LEU A 200 -7.36 9.07 -16.63
C LEU A 200 -7.08 10.57 -16.56
N ILE A 201 -7.86 11.32 -15.79
CA ILE A 201 -7.57 12.74 -15.54
C ILE A 201 -6.22 12.88 -14.85
N VAL A 202 -5.94 12.05 -13.83
CA VAL A 202 -4.63 12.05 -13.15
C VAL A 202 -3.52 11.66 -14.12
N PHE A 203 -3.72 10.67 -14.99
CA PHE A 203 -2.75 10.28 -16.02
C PHE A 203 -2.30 11.47 -16.89
N LEU A 204 -3.21 12.38 -17.25
CA LEU A 204 -2.86 13.57 -18.03
C LEU A 204 -1.92 14.51 -17.27
N PHE A 205 -2.01 14.57 -15.94
CA PHE A 205 -1.11 15.39 -15.13
C PHE A 205 0.30 14.80 -15.01
N PHE A 206 0.49 13.48 -15.23
CA PHE A 206 1.83 12.87 -15.21
C PHE A 206 2.77 13.46 -16.28
N PHE A 207 2.25 13.96 -17.39
CA PHE A 207 3.08 14.65 -18.42
C PHE A 207 3.72 15.95 -17.91
N LYS A 208 3.27 16.47 -16.76
CA LYS A 208 3.83 17.66 -16.12
C LYS A 208 4.88 17.34 -15.05
N LEU A 209 5.13 16.04 -14.76
CA LEU A 209 6.12 15.63 -13.78
C LEU A 209 7.51 15.54 -14.39
N ARG A 210 8.51 15.89 -13.60
CA ARG A 210 9.92 15.63 -13.89
C ARG A 210 10.34 14.28 -13.32
N GLU A 211 11.28 13.62 -13.99
CA GLU A 211 11.83 12.36 -13.48
C GLU A 211 12.69 12.60 -12.23
N SER A 212 12.87 11.54 -11.44
CA SER A 212 13.68 11.59 -10.22
C SER A 212 15.13 11.97 -10.51
N PRO A 213 15.68 13.04 -9.89
CA PRO A 213 17.09 13.38 -10.04
C PRO A 213 18.01 12.25 -9.59
N ARG A 214 17.66 11.54 -8.51
CA ARG A 214 18.46 10.40 -8.02
C ARG A 214 18.51 9.26 -9.04
N TRP A 215 17.38 8.96 -9.69
CA TRP A 215 17.34 7.97 -10.75
C TRP A 215 18.14 8.42 -11.98
N LEU A 216 18.01 9.68 -12.40
CA LEU A 216 18.78 10.23 -13.53
C LEU A 216 20.28 10.12 -13.27
N ILE A 217 20.73 10.49 -12.06
CA ILE A 217 22.15 10.36 -11.63
C ILE A 217 22.58 8.89 -11.68
N SER A 218 21.77 7.96 -11.16
CA SER A 218 22.09 6.52 -11.16
C SER A 218 22.22 5.93 -12.56
N LYS A 219 21.59 6.56 -13.56
CA LYS A 219 21.69 6.19 -14.98
C LYS A 219 22.74 6.98 -15.76
N GLY A 220 23.52 7.85 -15.09
CA GLY A 220 24.53 8.68 -15.73
C GLY A 220 23.97 9.83 -16.58
N ARG A 221 22.67 10.15 -16.45
CA ARG A 221 21.97 11.24 -17.16
C ARG A 221 22.14 12.55 -16.40
N PHE A 222 23.38 12.97 -16.18
CA PHE A 222 23.74 14.09 -15.29
C PHE A 222 23.17 15.44 -15.75
N ASP A 223 23.13 15.72 -17.05
CA ASP A 223 22.65 16.99 -17.58
C ASP A 223 21.13 17.18 -17.33
N GLU A 224 20.37 16.10 -17.46
CA GLU A 224 18.95 16.12 -17.15
C GLU A 224 18.69 16.24 -15.65
N ALA A 225 19.49 15.52 -14.83
CA ALA A 225 19.43 15.63 -13.38
C ALA A 225 19.71 17.07 -12.93
N GLU A 226 20.74 17.69 -13.50
CA GLU A 226 21.09 19.09 -13.22
C GLU A 226 19.97 20.06 -13.59
N GLY A 227 19.29 19.82 -14.73
CA GLY A 227 18.13 20.62 -15.12
C GLY A 227 17.00 20.58 -14.08
N VAL A 228 16.68 19.37 -13.57
CA VAL A 228 15.65 19.22 -12.53
C VAL A 228 16.10 19.84 -11.20
N ILE A 229 17.37 19.69 -10.83
CA ILE A 229 17.92 20.28 -9.61
C ILE A 229 17.92 21.81 -9.69
N LYS A 230 18.22 22.42 -10.84
CA LYS A 230 18.11 23.87 -11.05
C LYS A 230 16.67 24.37 -10.88
N GLU A 231 15.67 23.63 -11.40
CA GLU A 231 14.26 23.96 -11.17
C GLU A 231 13.90 23.89 -9.66
N LEU A 232 14.45 22.91 -8.96
CA LEU A 232 14.28 22.73 -7.52
C LEU A 232 14.93 23.89 -6.75
N GLU A 233 16.17 24.23 -7.08
CA GLU A 233 16.91 25.34 -6.47
C GLU A 233 16.24 26.71 -6.71
N ALA A 234 15.63 26.91 -7.87
CA ALA A 234 14.92 28.14 -8.20
C ALA A 234 13.60 28.30 -7.41
N SER A 235 13.14 27.26 -6.73
CA SER A 235 11.88 27.29 -5.97
C SER A 235 12.00 27.90 -4.56
N THR A 236 13.21 28.14 -4.07
CA THR A 236 13.51 28.76 -2.77
C THR A 236 14.94 29.31 -2.75
N ASP A 237 15.11 30.44 -2.07
CA ASP A 237 16.42 31.05 -1.84
C ASP A 237 17.14 30.43 -0.61
N GLU A 238 16.41 29.70 0.21
CA GLU A 238 16.95 29.07 1.41
C GLU A 238 17.83 27.88 1.06
N ARG A 239 19.00 27.79 1.70
CA ARG A 239 19.93 26.65 1.61
C ARG A 239 20.25 26.16 3.00
N LEU A 240 20.16 24.85 3.17
CA LEU A 240 20.47 24.19 4.43
C LEU A 240 21.86 23.59 4.38
N PRO A 241 22.62 23.65 5.50
CA PRO A 241 23.92 23.00 5.56
C PRO A 241 23.75 21.48 5.34
N VAL A 242 24.56 20.92 4.47
CA VAL A 242 24.60 19.49 4.18
C VAL A 242 25.92 18.94 4.70
N THR A 243 25.85 18.16 5.74
CA THR A 243 26.94 17.31 6.22
C THR A 243 26.84 15.95 5.53
N MET A 244 27.22 15.84 4.27
CA MET A 244 27.41 14.54 3.64
C MET A 244 28.84 14.08 3.93
N SER A 245 28.99 12.98 4.68
CA SER A 245 30.26 12.28 4.70
C SER A 245 30.44 11.57 3.34
N ALA A 246 31.62 11.65 2.77
CA ALA A 246 32.00 10.94 1.54
C ALA A 246 31.73 9.41 1.64
N GLN A 247 31.69 8.87 2.84
CA GLN A 247 31.31 7.49 3.15
C GLN A 247 29.83 7.16 2.86
N SER A 248 28.92 8.13 2.99
CA SER A 248 27.50 7.89 2.69
C SER A 248 27.23 7.66 1.21
N ALA A 249 27.98 8.29 0.33
CA ALA A 249 27.87 8.10 -1.11
C ALA A 249 28.42 6.72 -1.55
N THR A 250 29.46 6.23 -0.88
CA THR A 250 30.09 4.93 -1.20
C THR A 250 29.33 3.74 -0.59
N GLN A 251 28.67 3.93 0.56
CA GLN A 251 27.84 2.89 1.18
C GLN A 251 26.50 2.65 0.44
N ALA A 252 26.04 3.58 -0.37
CA ALA A 252 24.91 3.38 -1.26
C ALA A 252 25.15 2.33 -2.37
N VAL A 253 26.39 1.85 -2.53
CA VAL A 253 26.83 0.94 -3.59
C VAL A 253 26.98 -0.52 -3.14
N ALA A 254 26.95 -0.81 -1.83
CA ALA A 254 26.99 -2.21 -1.38
C ALA A 254 25.69 -2.91 -1.76
N LYS A 255 25.71 -3.71 -2.81
CA LYS A 255 24.56 -4.54 -3.24
C LYS A 255 24.25 -5.56 -2.15
N GLY A 256 23.18 -5.33 -1.40
CA GLY A 256 22.64 -6.32 -0.47
C GLY A 256 22.14 -7.54 -1.22
N SER A 257 22.38 -8.72 -0.66
CA SER A 257 21.86 -9.99 -1.21
C SER A 257 20.59 -10.38 -0.46
N TRP A 258 19.58 -10.88 -1.19
CA TRP A 258 18.37 -11.45 -0.58
C TRP A 258 18.70 -12.58 0.42
N LYS A 259 19.83 -13.28 0.26
CA LYS A 259 20.31 -14.32 1.20
C LYS A 259 20.62 -13.75 2.59
N GLU A 260 20.95 -12.47 2.68
CA GLU A 260 21.24 -11.80 3.96
C GLU A 260 20.00 -11.72 4.86
N LEU A 261 18.79 -11.66 4.28
CA LEU A 261 17.53 -11.70 5.03
C LEU A 261 17.37 -13.00 5.85
N PHE A 262 18.05 -14.07 5.44
CA PHE A 262 18.05 -15.38 6.10
C PHE A 262 19.31 -15.63 6.93
N SER A 263 20.18 -14.63 7.10
CA SER A 263 21.31 -14.74 8.01
C SER A 263 20.85 -14.99 9.46
N PRO A 264 21.70 -15.53 10.34
CA PRO A 264 21.33 -15.80 11.73
C PRO A 264 20.76 -14.58 12.47
N VAL A 265 21.20 -13.38 12.14
CA VAL A 265 20.74 -12.11 12.73
C VAL A 265 19.34 -11.72 12.25
N TYR A 266 19.07 -11.84 10.94
CA TYR A 266 17.83 -11.32 10.36
C TYR A 266 16.74 -12.35 10.13
N ARG A 267 17.06 -13.67 10.09
CA ARG A 267 16.08 -14.73 9.81
C ARG A 267 14.84 -14.67 10.70
N SER A 268 15.02 -14.52 12.00
CA SER A 268 13.90 -14.46 12.94
C SER A 268 13.05 -13.21 12.71
N ARG A 269 13.68 -12.05 12.48
CA ARG A 269 13.01 -10.78 12.20
C ARG A 269 12.21 -10.83 10.89
N THR A 270 12.80 -11.42 9.86
CA THR A 270 12.18 -11.59 8.54
C THR A 270 10.92 -12.46 8.64
N LEU A 271 11.02 -13.62 9.30
CA LEU A 271 9.85 -14.51 9.47
C LEU A 271 8.74 -13.87 10.31
N ILE A 272 9.09 -13.13 11.37
CA ILE A 272 8.13 -12.39 12.18
C ILE A 272 7.41 -11.36 11.31
N VAL A 273 8.14 -10.54 10.58
CA VAL A 273 7.55 -9.48 9.75
C VAL A 273 6.69 -10.05 8.63
N TRP A 274 7.14 -11.09 7.92
CA TRP A 274 6.34 -11.74 6.89
C TRP A 274 5.02 -12.29 7.42
N THR A 275 5.06 -12.91 8.61
CA THR A 275 3.84 -13.40 9.26
C THR A 275 2.92 -12.25 9.67
N LEU A 276 3.47 -11.14 10.17
CA LEU A 276 2.68 -9.95 10.53
C LEU A 276 2.01 -9.33 9.30
N TRP A 277 2.73 -9.19 8.18
CA TRP A 277 2.15 -8.70 6.91
C TRP A 277 1.03 -9.61 6.43
N PHE A 278 1.26 -10.93 6.44
CA PHE A 278 0.24 -11.89 6.03
C PHE A 278 -1.00 -11.81 6.93
N THR A 279 -0.83 -11.92 8.25
CA THR A 279 -1.96 -11.97 9.20
C THR A 279 -2.75 -10.67 9.24
N ALA A 280 -2.07 -9.51 9.21
CA ALA A 280 -2.73 -8.21 9.22
C ALA A 280 -3.60 -8.01 7.98
N TYR A 281 -3.04 -8.27 6.80
CA TYR A 281 -3.77 -8.06 5.54
C TYR A 281 -4.79 -9.16 5.24
N PHE A 282 -4.56 -10.39 5.71
CA PHE A 282 -5.56 -11.44 5.64
C PHE A 282 -6.87 -11.03 6.33
N VAL A 283 -6.76 -10.50 7.55
CA VAL A 283 -7.93 -10.08 8.32
C VAL A 283 -8.50 -8.76 7.78
N ALA A 284 -7.67 -7.75 7.57
CA ALA A 284 -8.13 -6.44 7.13
C ALA A 284 -8.83 -6.50 5.77
N ASN A 285 -8.19 -7.08 4.76
CA ASN A 285 -8.77 -7.17 3.41
C ASN A 285 -9.92 -8.18 3.35
N GLY A 286 -9.85 -9.24 4.15
CA GLY A 286 -10.97 -10.18 4.30
C GLY A 286 -12.23 -9.46 4.79
N LEU A 287 -12.14 -8.70 5.88
CA LEU A 287 -13.26 -7.92 6.40
C LEU A 287 -13.74 -6.87 5.39
N ASN A 288 -12.85 -6.04 4.90
CA ASN A 288 -13.22 -4.88 4.08
C ASN A 288 -13.92 -5.26 2.76
N ASN A 289 -13.44 -6.32 2.11
CA ASN A 289 -14.01 -6.75 0.83
C ASN A 289 -15.34 -7.52 0.98
N TRP A 290 -15.56 -8.18 2.12
CA TRP A 290 -16.73 -9.04 2.30
C TRP A 290 -17.89 -8.37 3.03
N LEU A 291 -17.64 -7.37 3.90
CA LEU A 291 -18.69 -6.74 4.72
C LEU A 291 -19.91 -6.26 3.91
N PRO A 292 -19.77 -5.53 2.77
CA PRO A 292 -20.93 -5.09 2.00
C PRO A 292 -21.79 -6.26 1.53
N SER A 293 -21.16 -7.33 1.03
CA SER A 293 -21.88 -8.52 0.55
C SER A 293 -22.50 -9.33 1.69
N LEU A 294 -21.83 -9.41 2.85
CA LEU A 294 -22.37 -10.12 4.02
C LEU A 294 -23.66 -9.47 4.52
N TYR A 295 -23.73 -8.14 4.56
CA TYR A 295 -24.94 -7.45 4.99
C TYR A 295 -26.14 -7.74 4.08
N THR A 296 -25.94 -7.84 2.76
CA THR A 296 -27.00 -8.16 1.83
C THR A 296 -27.35 -9.66 1.79
N THR A 297 -26.34 -10.54 1.75
CA THR A 297 -26.57 -11.97 1.48
C THR A 297 -26.86 -12.79 2.72
N VAL A 298 -26.24 -12.46 3.86
CA VAL A 298 -26.40 -13.20 5.12
C VAL A 298 -27.51 -12.57 5.98
N TYR A 299 -27.51 -11.23 6.08
CA TYR A 299 -28.44 -10.50 6.94
C TYR A 299 -29.68 -9.97 6.20
N ASN A 300 -29.74 -10.15 4.89
CA ASN A 300 -30.86 -9.71 4.03
C ASN A 300 -31.21 -8.21 4.20
N LEU A 301 -30.22 -7.37 4.52
CA LEU A 301 -30.44 -5.93 4.58
C LEU A 301 -30.65 -5.36 3.18
N PRO A 302 -31.48 -4.30 3.05
CA PRO A 302 -31.59 -3.54 1.80
C PRO A 302 -30.21 -3.06 1.33
N LEU A 303 -30.02 -2.98 0.00
CA LEU A 303 -28.74 -2.59 -0.60
C LEU A 303 -28.20 -1.29 -0.01
N GLU A 304 -29.03 -0.26 0.11
CA GLU A 304 -28.64 1.05 0.62
C GLU A 304 -28.12 0.96 2.07
N GLU A 305 -28.84 0.26 2.93
CA GLU A 305 -28.45 0.07 4.34
C GLU A 305 -27.17 -0.74 4.45
N SER A 306 -27.01 -1.79 3.65
CA SER A 306 -25.81 -2.63 3.60
C SER A 306 -24.57 -1.83 3.23
N LEU A 307 -24.65 -1.01 2.20
CA LEU A 307 -23.53 -0.19 1.75
C LEU A 307 -23.22 0.94 2.72
N ARG A 308 -24.22 1.54 3.34
CA ARG A 308 -24.03 2.54 4.41
C ARG A 308 -23.35 1.93 5.64
N ALA A 309 -23.79 0.75 6.09
CA ALA A 309 -23.17 0.04 7.21
C ALA A 309 -21.68 -0.29 6.92
N ALA A 310 -21.40 -0.77 5.71
CA ALA A 310 -20.03 -1.07 5.28
C ALA A 310 -19.17 0.19 5.15
N SER A 311 -19.75 1.34 4.76
CA SER A 311 -18.99 2.59 4.64
C SER A 311 -18.51 3.15 5.98
N VAL A 312 -19.27 2.93 7.06
CA VAL A 312 -18.86 3.32 8.43
C VAL A 312 -17.56 2.65 8.85
N THR A 313 -17.34 1.42 8.42
CA THR A 313 -16.12 0.65 8.71
C THR A 313 -14.84 1.40 8.28
N ASN A 314 -14.86 2.06 7.13
CA ASN A 314 -13.71 2.82 6.62
C ASN A 314 -13.52 4.17 7.33
N ILE A 315 -14.59 4.77 7.86
CA ILE A 315 -14.48 5.94 8.74
C ILE A 315 -13.79 5.54 10.05
N VAL A 316 -14.22 4.43 10.66
CA VAL A 316 -13.61 3.90 11.89
C VAL A 316 -12.12 3.61 11.68
N GLN A 317 -11.75 3.03 10.52
CA GLN A 317 -10.35 2.81 10.17
C GLN A 317 -9.56 4.11 10.10
N LEU A 318 -10.07 5.13 9.39
CA LEU A 318 -9.35 6.39 9.25
C LEU A 318 -9.12 7.05 10.61
N VAL A 319 -10.13 7.06 11.49
CA VAL A 319 -10.00 7.59 12.86
C VAL A 319 -8.99 6.80 13.67
N ALA A 320 -9.02 5.46 13.60
CA ALA A 320 -8.08 4.60 14.31
C ALA A 320 -6.63 4.81 13.83
N VAL A 321 -6.42 4.90 12.51
CA VAL A 321 -5.10 5.17 11.91
C VAL A 321 -4.58 6.54 12.30
N PHE A 322 -5.44 7.58 12.33
CA PHE A 322 -5.06 8.90 12.80
C PHE A 322 -4.64 8.87 14.28
N ALA A 323 -5.41 8.20 15.15
CA ALA A 323 -5.05 8.02 16.55
C ALA A 323 -3.71 7.26 16.71
N CYS A 324 -3.49 6.23 15.90
CA CYS A 324 -2.21 5.50 15.84
C CYS A 324 -1.06 6.46 15.52
N ALA A 325 -1.19 7.25 14.46
CA ALA A 325 -0.14 8.18 14.03
C ALA A 325 0.24 9.20 15.13
N MET A 326 -0.73 9.61 15.97
CA MET A 326 -0.48 10.54 17.08
C MET A 326 0.16 9.88 18.31
N LEU A 327 -0.05 8.59 18.51
CA LEU A 327 0.32 7.88 19.75
C LEU A 327 1.49 6.90 19.59
N ILE A 328 1.82 6.51 18.35
CA ILE A 328 2.78 5.42 18.06
C ILE A 328 4.18 5.66 18.63
N ASP A 329 4.64 6.93 18.64
CA ASP A 329 5.96 7.27 19.16
C ASP A 329 6.01 7.19 20.69
N ARG A 330 4.86 7.40 21.38
CA ARG A 330 4.75 7.28 22.85
C ARG A 330 4.58 5.83 23.32
N ILE A 331 3.79 5.05 22.59
CA ILE A 331 3.44 3.67 22.99
C ILE A 331 4.51 2.68 22.54
N GLY A 332 5.15 2.92 21.39
CA GLY A 332 6.12 2.04 20.75
C GLY A 332 5.46 1.06 19.76
N ARG A 333 6.27 0.60 18.80
CA ARG A 333 5.80 -0.21 17.66
C ARG A 333 5.35 -1.60 18.11
N LYS A 334 6.14 -2.28 18.92
CA LYS A 334 5.86 -3.62 19.44
C LYS A 334 4.60 -3.65 20.31
N ARG A 335 4.50 -2.72 21.27
CA ARG A 335 3.35 -2.66 22.19
C ARG A 335 2.07 -2.36 21.42
N TRP A 336 2.10 -1.38 20.50
CA TRP A 336 0.95 -1.05 19.67
C TRP A 336 0.46 -2.24 18.86
N ALA A 337 1.35 -2.91 18.11
CA ALA A 337 1.00 -4.07 17.31
C ALA A 337 0.39 -5.21 18.17
N THR A 338 1.02 -5.50 19.31
CA THR A 338 0.54 -6.57 20.21
C THR A 338 -0.86 -6.27 20.74
N ILE A 339 -1.07 -5.05 21.26
CA ILE A 339 -2.37 -4.62 21.80
C ILE A 339 -3.43 -4.64 20.68
N SER A 340 -3.10 -4.15 19.50
CA SER A 340 -4.03 -4.09 18.37
C SER A 340 -4.45 -5.49 17.91
N PHE A 341 -3.53 -6.44 17.78
CA PHE A 341 -3.89 -7.82 17.44
C PHE A 341 -4.75 -8.49 18.53
N LEU A 342 -4.45 -8.24 19.81
CA LEU A 342 -5.24 -8.78 20.93
C LEU A 342 -6.66 -8.18 20.96
N VAL A 343 -6.78 -6.86 20.79
CA VAL A 343 -8.09 -6.19 20.75
C VAL A 343 -8.90 -6.69 19.56
N ALA A 344 -8.33 -6.69 18.35
CA ALA A 344 -9.02 -7.23 17.17
C ALA A 344 -9.41 -8.70 17.35
N GLY A 345 -8.51 -9.51 17.88
CA GLY A 345 -8.79 -10.93 18.18
C GLY A 345 -9.95 -11.10 19.16
N THR A 346 -9.99 -10.33 20.24
CA THR A 346 -11.09 -10.37 21.22
C THR A 346 -12.44 -9.99 20.59
N LEU A 347 -12.47 -8.96 19.74
CA LEU A 347 -13.69 -8.56 19.04
C LEU A 347 -14.18 -9.63 18.05
N LEU A 348 -13.24 -10.30 17.35
CA LEU A 348 -13.55 -11.37 16.41
C LEU A 348 -13.99 -12.66 17.13
N VAL A 349 -13.40 -12.98 18.29
CA VAL A 349 -13.86 -14.08 19.17
C VAL A 349 -15.27 -13.79 19.67
N ALA A 350 -15.57 -12.54 20.07
CA ALA A 350 -16.91 -12.17 20.50
C ALA A 350 -17.95 -12.38 19.38
N LEU A 351 -17.61 -12.02 18.13
CA LEU A 351 -18.47 -12.27 16.96
C LEU A 351 -18.64 -13.78 16.70
N TRP A 352 -17.59 -14.57 16.84
CA TRP A 352 -17.66 -16.02 16.68
C TRP A 352 -18.54 -16.67 17.75
N VAL A 353 -18.34 -16.36 19.02
CA VAL A 353 -19.08 -16.95 20.15
C VAL A 353 -20.55 -16.56 20.11
N ASN A 354 -20.87 -15.32 19.75
CA ASN A 354 -22.26 -14.86 19.60
C ASN A 354 -22.90 -15.32 18.28
N GLY A 355 -22.25 -16.21 17.52
CA GLY A 355 -22.76 -16.74 16.26
C GLY A 355 -22.86 -15.74 15.11
N ALA A 356 -22.46 -14.48 15.32
CA ALA A 356 -22.64 -13.37 14.39
C ALA A 356 -24.12 -13.26 13.90
N GLU A 357 -25.07 -13.43 14.80
CA GLU A 357 -26.50 -13.52 14.45
C GLU A 357 -27.12 -12.20 13.99
N SER A 358 -26.55 -11.07 14.42
CA SER A 358 -27.11 -9.72 14.17
C SER A 358 -26.19 -8.91 13.28
N ALA A 359 -26.75 -8.31 12.22
CA ALA A 359 -26.06 -7.35 11.35
C ALA A 359 -25.43 -6.19 12.18
N GLN A 360 -26.13 -5.74 13.21
CA GLN A 360 -25.69 -4.65 14.07
C GLN A 360 -24.45 -5.03 14.88
N SER A 361 -24.39 -6.25 15.43
CA SER A 361 -23.19 -6.75 16.12
C SER A 361 -21.99 -6.82 15.20
N VAL A 362 -22.18 -7.31 13.96
CA VAL A 362 -21.11 -7.36 12.96
C VAL A 362 -20.70 -5.95 12.53
N MET A 363 -21.62 -5.03 12.39
CA MET A 363 -21.32 -3.64 12.05
C MET A 363 -20.43 -2.99 13.11
N TYR A 364 -20.76 -3.10 14.40
CA TYR A 364 -19.96 -2.45 15.47
C TYR A 364 -18.66 -3.19 15.73
N LEU A 365 -18.71 -4.49 16.01
CA LEU A 365 -17.52 -5.27 16.39
C LEU A 365 -16.60 -5.52 15.19
N GLY A 366 -17.17 -5.78 14.01
CA GLY A 366 -16.43 -5.97 12.78
C GLY A 366 -15.73 -4.67 12.32
N SER A 367 -16.43 -3.53 12.39
CA SER A 367 -15.83 -2.23 12.06
C SER A 367 -14.73 -1.83 13.05
N ALA A 368 -14.94 -2.08 14.35
CA ALA A 368 -13.91 -1.85 15.37
C ALA A 368 -12.68 -2.75 15.14
N ALA A 369 -12.89 -4.04 14.87
CA ALA A 369 -11.81 -4.98 14.56
C ALA A 369 -11.03 -4.54 13.30
N TYR A 370 -11.75 -4.16 12.24
CA TYR A 370 -11.13 -3.65 11.02
C TYR A 370 -10.35 -2.35 11.25
N GLY A 371 -10.92 -1.40 11.99
CA GLY A 371 -10.25 -0.13 12.32
C GLY A 371 -8.94 -0.36 13.07
N VAL A 372 -8.96 -1.25 14.07
CA VAL A 372 -7.75 -1.61 14.83
C VAL A 372 -6.73 -2.33 13.94
N MET A 373 -7.17 -3.28 13.10
CA MET A 373 -6.28 -3.96 12.15
C MET A 373 -5.68 -3.01 11.13
N GLY A 374 -6.42 -1.99 10.69
CA GLY A 374 -5.93 -0.93 9.82
C GLY A 374 -4.76 -0.14 10.40
N THR A 375 -4.68 -0.01 11.73
CA THR A 375 -3.50 0.61 12.37
C THR A 375 -2.24 -0.23 12.20
N ILE A 376 -2.37 -1.56 12.21
CA ILE A 376 -1.24 -2.48 12.03
C ILE A 376 -0.74 -2.42 10.58
N THR A 377 -1.65 -2.34 9.61
CA THR A 377 -1.26 -2.29 8.20
C THR A 377 -0.37 -1.07 7.90
N VAL A 378 -0.69 0.09 8.45
CA VAL A 378 0.14 1.31 8.33
C VAL A 378 1.44 1.20 9.15
N LEU A 379 1.36 0.65 10.37
CA LEU A 379 2.52 0.44 11.23
C LEU A 379 3.59 -0.43 10.54
N LEU A 380 3.20 -1.45 9.80
CA LEU A 380 4.13 -2.35 9.15
C LEU A 380 4.98 -1.65 8.07
N TYR A 381 4.45 -0.65 7.37
CA TYR A 381 5.23 0.18 6.44
C TYR A 381 6.28 1.03 7.16
N LEU A 382 6.01 1.45 8.39
CA LEU A 382 6.98 2.16 9.23
C LEU A 382 8.02 1.19 9.81
N TYR A 383 7.58 0.09 10.41
CA TYR A 383 8.42 -0.85 11.16
C TYR A 383 9.38 -1.66 10.28
N THR A 384 8.89 -2.12 9.12
CA THR A 384 9.69 -3.03 8.27
C THR A 384 11.02 -2.44 7.83
N PRO A 385 11.10 -1.17 7.37
CA PRO A 385 12.39 -0.54 7.05
C PRO A 385 13.30 -0.32 8.26
N GLU A 386 12.74 -0.21 9.48
CA GLU A 386 13.52 0.06 10.70
C GLU A 386 14.36 -1.14 11.14
N ILE A 387 13.96 -2.37 10.82
CA ILE A 387 14.64 -3.60 11.27
C ILE A 387 15.73 -4.12 10.33
N TYR A 388 15.89 -3.51 9.16
CA TYR A 388 16.89 -3.92 8.17
C TYR A 388 17.95 -2.86 7.94
N PRO A 389 19.25 -3.26 7.76
CA PRO A 389 20.30 -2.33 7.40
C PRO A 389 20.05 -1.75 6.00
N THR A 390 20.61 -0.58 5.75
CA THR A 390 20.34 0.20 4.53
C THR A 390 20.54 -0.62 3.25
N ARG A 391 21.57 -1.49 3.20
CA ARG A 391 21.93 -2.32 2.04
C ARG A 391 20.86 -3.36 1.64
N VAL A 392 20.05 -3.87 2.59
CA VAL A 392 18.97 -4.85 2.31
C VAL A 392 17.58 -4.34 2.67
N ARG A 393 17.45 -3.12 3.16
CA ARG A 393 16.17 -2.50 3.59
C ARG A 393 15.10 -2.54 2.51
N VAL A 394 15.46 -2.13 1.29
CA VAL A 394 14.54 -2.13 0.14
C VAL A 394 14.09 -3.55 -0.21
N LEU A 395 15.05 -4.49 -0.26
CA LEU A 395 14.74 -5.91 -0.52
C LEU A 395 13.85 -6.51 0.57
N GLY A 396 14.18 -6.27 1.85
CA GLY A 396 13.38 -6.74 2.98
C GLY A 396 11.95 -6.24 2.96
N THR A 397 11.75 -4.95 2.64
CA THR A 397 10.43 -4.35 2.51
C THR A 397 9.68 -4.90 1.30
N ALA A 398 10.34 -5.07 0.15
CA ALA A 398 9.73 -5.63 -1.05
C ALA A 398 9.24 -7.07 -0.83
N PHE A 399 10.06 -7.92 -0.21
CA PHE A 399 9.65 -9.28 0.13
C PHE A 399 8.51 -9.31 1.17
N ALA A 400 8.55 -8.42 2.16
CA ALA A 400 7.48 -8.31 3.16
C ALA A 400 6.15 -7.91 2.53
N THR A 401 6.14 -6.93 1.63
CA THR A 401 4.92 -6.50 0.92
C THR A 401 4.40 -7.55 -0.08
N ALA A 402 5.21 -8.50 -0.53
CA ALA A 402 4.72 -9.64 -1.32
C ALA A 402 3.75 -10.51 -0.50
N TRP A 403 3.96 -10.66 0.81
CA TRP A 403 3.05 -11.39 1.71
C TRP A 403 1.70 -10.69 1.87
N LEU A 404 1.67 -9.36 1.84
CA LEU A 404 0.42 -8.58 1.75
C LEU A 404 -0.42 -9.05 0.54
N ARG A 405 0.18 -9.07 -0.65
CA ARG A 405 -0.53 -9.43 -1.88
C ARG A 405 -1.02 -10.87 -1.85
N LEU A 406 -0.17 -11.78 -1.35
CA LEU A 406 -0.54 -13.18 -1.16
C LEU A 406 -1.72 -13.33 -0.19
N ALA A 407 -1.66 -12.68 0.96
CA ALA A 407 -2.75 -12.68 1.94
C ALA A 407 -4.05 -12.10 1.36
N SER A 408 -3.95 -10.99 0.63
CA SER A 408 -5.09 -10.30 0.01
C SER A 408 -5.74 -11.11 -1.13
N ALA A 409 -4.96 -11.94 -1.82
CA ALA A 409 -5.49 -12.85 -2.84
C ALA A 409 -6.15 -14.09 -2.22
N ILE A 410 -5.51 -14.66 -1.19
CA ILE A 410 -5.94 -15.91 -0.56
C ILE A 410 -7.14 -15.69 0.36
N ALA A 411 -7.16 -14.62 1.17
CA ALA A 411 -8.18 -14.39 2.17
C ALA A 411 -9.60 -14.38 1.57
N PRO A 412 -9.94 -13.54 0.59
CA PRO A 412 -11.29 -13.51 0.03
C PRO A 412 -11.72 -14.85 -0.57
N THR A 413 -10.80 -15.56 -1.20
CA THR A 413 -11.06 -16.88 -1.80
C THR A 413 -11.38 -17.93 -0.73
N ILE A 414 -10.55 -18.04 0.30
CA ILE A 414 -10.79 -18.97 1.42
C ILE A 414 -12.10 -18.63 2.14
N LEU A 415 -12.36 -17.34 2.38
CA LEU A 415 -13.58 -16.87 3.03
C LEU A 415 -14.82 -17.24 2.25
N GLY A 416 -14.80 -17.07 0.91
CA GLY A 416 -15.90 -17.47 0.04
C GLY A 416 -16.25 -18.95 0.17
N PHE A 417 -15.24 -19.83 0.15
CA PHE A 417 -15.46 -21.28 0.33
C PHE A 417 -15.96 -21.63 1.74
N ILE A 418 -15.41 -21.02 2.78
CA ILE A 418 -15.84 -21.26 4.16
C ILE A 418 -17.26 -20.75 4.39
N LEU A 419 -17.58 -19.56 3.90
CA LEU A 419 -18.92 -18.97 4.02
C LEU A 419 -19.97 -19.87 3.37
N GLY A 420 -19.70 -20.38 2.17
CA GLY A 420 -20.61 -21.29 1.46
C GLY A 420 -20.75 -22.66 2.13
N ALA A 421 -19.70 -23.18 2.80
CA ALA A 421 -19.71 -24.51 3.38
C ALA A 421 -20.13 -24.55 4.85
N ARG A 422 -19.77 -23.55 5.67
CA ARG A 422 -19.87 -23.56 7.14
C ARG A 422 -20.48 -22.31 7.77
N GLY A 423 -20.83 -21.32 6.95
CA GLY A 423 -21.47 -20.09 7.40
C GLY A 423 -20.51 -19.07 8.03
N ILE A 424 -21.08 -17.91 8.39
CA ILE A 424 -20.36 -16.71 8.80
C ILE A 424 -19.60 -16.84 10.13
N SER A 425 -20.14 -17.58 11.10
CA SER A 425 -19.49 -17.78 12.41
C SER A 425 -18.10 -18.42 12.26
N THR A 426 -17.95 -19.38 11.33
CA THR A 426 -16.66 -20.03 11.03
C THR A 426 -15.68 -19.06 10.38
N VAL A 427 -16.14 -18.07 9.62
CA VAL A 427 -15.31 -17.01 9.06
C VAL A 427 -14.68 -16.18 10.19
N PHE A 428 -15.47 -15.74 11.17
CA PHE A 428 -14.95 -14.98 12.32
C PHE A 428 -14.02 -15.81 13.21
N MET A 429 -14.28 -17.11 13.37
CA MET A 429 -13.36 -18.04 14.03
C MET A 429 -12.00 -18.07 13.32
N LEU A 430 -11.98 -18.17 11.98
CA LEU A 430 -10.72 -18.17 11.23
C LEU A 430 -9.96 -16.85 11.42
N PHE A 431 -10.65 -15.71 11.34
CA PHE A 431 -10.02 -14.41 11.59
C PHE A 431 -9.45 -14.31 13.01
N ALA A 432 -10.18 -14.80 14.02
CA ALA A 432 -9.71 -14.86 15.40
C ALA A 432 -8.42 -15.70 15.52
N CYS A 433 -8.38 -16.90 14.92
CA CYS A 433 -7.18 -17.73 14.89
C CYS A 433 -5.99 -17.02 14.22
N VAL A 434 -6.21 -16.34 13.11
CA VAL A 434 -5.17 -15.59 12.39
C VAL A 434 -4.67 -14.42 13.25
N THR A 435 -5.54 -13.70 13.97
CA THR A 435 -5.12 -12.62 14.87
C THR A 435 -4.33 -13.12 16.08
N VAL A 436 -4.62 -14.32 16.61
CA VAL A 436 -3.81 -14.94 17.65
C VAL A 436 -2.37 -15.21 17.17
N VAL A 437 -2.23 -15.73 15.94
CA VAL A 437 -0.89 -15.91 15.35
C VAL A 437 -0.20 -14.56 15.18
N GLY A 438 -0.92 -13.53 14.72
CA GLY A 438 -0.40 -12.15 14.60
C GLY A 438 0.04 -11.59 15.96
N ALA A 439 -0.77 -11.75 17.01
CA ALA A 439 -0.45 -11.30 18.37
C ALA A 439 0.82 -11.97 18.92
N PHE A 440 0.94 -13.30 18.73
CA PHE A 440 2.13 -14.03 19.14
C PHE A 440 3.39 -13.55 18.43
N MET A 441 3.31 -13.26 17.12
CA MET A 441 4.42 -12.71 16.36
C MET A 441 4.71 -11.25 16.74
N ALA A 442 3.68 -10.43 16.98
CA ALA A 442 3.84 -9.06 17.45
C ALA A 442 4.55 -8.99 18.81
N PHE A 443 4.22 -9.91 19.72
CA PHE A 443 4.92 -10.04 21.01
C PHE A 443 6.43 -10.34 20.83
N ARG A 444 6.82 -11.00 19.75
CA ARG A 444 8.22 -11.30 19.42
C ARG A 444 8.92 -10.19 18.62
N MET A 445 8.23 -9.11 18.24
CA MET A 445 8.85 -7.95 17.61
C MET A 445 9.94 -7.35 18.48
N ILE A 446 10.91 -6.73 17.84
CA ILE A 446 11.90 -5.87 18.49
C ILE A 446 11.30 -4.46 18.58
N GLU A 447 11.42 -3.83 19.74
CA GLU A 447 11.01 -2.42 19.86
C GLU A 447 12.04 -1.52 19.17
N THR A 448 11.56 -0.67 18.27
CA THR A 448 12.40 0.25 17.48
C THR A 448 12.21 1.71 17.85
N SER A 449 11.19 2.02 18.69
CA SER A 449 10.93 3.39 19.13
C SER A 449 12.12 3.97 19.88
N GLU A 450 12.50 5.21 19.54
CA GLU A 450 13.60 5.98 20.15
C GLU A 450 14.98 5.32 20.08
N LYS A 451 15.18 4.34 19.20
CA LYS A 451 16.47 3.68 18.99
C LYS A 451 17.11 4.11 17.69
N VAL A 452 18.43 4.21 17.71
CA VAL A 452 19.24 4.48 16.52
C VAL A 452 19.17 3.25 15.61
N LEU A 453 18.95 3.45 14.30
CA LEU A 453 18.73 2.35 13.36
C LEU A 453 19.97 1.46 13.21
N GLU A 454 21.15 2.02 13.36
CA GLU A 454 22.44 1.31 13.29
C GLU A 454 22.61 0.32 14.45
N ASP A 455 22.04 0.62 15.62
CA ASP A 455 22.07 -0.28 16.79
C ASP A 455 21.06 -1.44 16.64
N ILE A 456 19.96 -1.19 15.91
CA ILE A 456 18.93 -2.20 15.66
C ILE A 456 19.37 -3.14 14.54
N ALA A 457 19.99 -2.61 13.49
CA ALA A 457 20.29 -3.30 12.24
C ALA A 457 21.78 -3.14 11.88
N PRO A 458 22.69 -3.81 12.61
CA PRO A 458 24.14 -3.76 12.40
C PRO A 458 24.61 -4.34 11.07
#